data_418a6ea45cb54a8beeb0c9b335c7fdf2
#
_entry.id   418a6ea45cb54a8beeb0c9b335c7fdf2
#
_cell.length_a   1.000
_cell.length_b   1.000
_cell.length_c   1.000
_cell.angle_alpha   90.00
_cell.angle_beta   90.00
_cell.angle_gamma   90.00
#
_symmetry.space_group_name_H-M   'P 1'
#
loop_
_entity.id
_entity.type
_entity.pdbx_description
1 polymer ?
#
loop_
_entity_poly.entity_id
_entity_poly.type
_entity_poly.pdbx_seq_one_letter_code
_entity_poly.pdbx_strand_id
1 'polypeptide(L)'
;LLLDEPLVNLDYKLREQLREEFKSLFSKGLADETILIYSTTDPRETMELNGEVIVLDEGKVLQVGPAKEIFENPNSLKVAEISNDPPMNIIEADISNEQIRFEGIEIKAPSHLSKLTKGGLKIGLRSSDIELSENGHEFEVELAEISGSETLLHLKRGKIKIIISIEEVLNFKIHDKIKIDFKIDRAYAFGADGKLESSPFGGING
;
A
#
# COMPACT_ATOMS: atom_id res chain seq x y z
N LEU A 1 27.04 11.95 -2.67
CA LEU A 1 26.20 12.19 -3.85
C LEU A 1 24.79 12.51 -3.41
N LEU A 2 24.21 13.59 -3.92
CA LEU A 2 22.83 14.01 -3.65
C LEU A 2 22.05 13.95 -4.96
N LEU A 3 20.95 13.19 -4.96
CA LEU A 3 20.03 13.06 -6.09
C LEU A 3 18.63 13.45 -5.61
N ASP A 4 18.09 14.52 -6.19
CA ASP A 4 16.77 15.04 -5.84
C ASP A 4 15.79 14.74 -6.97
N GLU A 5 14.87 13.80 -6.75
CA GLU A 5 13.87 13.30 -7.70
C GLU A 5 14.45 13.05 -9.12
N PRO A 6 15.54 12.27 -9.27
CA PRO A 6 16.31 12.22 -10.51
C PRO A 6 15.58 11.58 -11.69
N LEU A 7 14.50 10.83 -11.43
CA LEU A 7 13.72 10.15 -12.47
C LEU A 7 12.39 10.85 -12.80
N VAL A 8 12.09 11.95 -12.11
CA VAL A 8 10.89 12.75 -12.39
C VAL A 8 11.02 13.48 -13.73
N ASN A 9 9.90 13.62 -14.45
CA ASN A 9 9.81 14.27 -15.78
C ASN A 9 10.55 13.56 -16.92
N LEU A 10 10.96 12.31 -16.75
CA LEU A 10 11.48 11.48 -17.82
C LEU A 10 10.33 10.68 -18.50
N ASP A 11 10.51 10.41 -19.79
CA ASP A 11 9.63 9.45 -20.46
C ASP A 11 9.79 8.04 -19.85
N TYR A 12 8.78 7.19 -20.04
CA TYR A 12 8.74 5.87 -19.45
C TYR A 12 10.00 5.03 -19.76
N LYS A 13 10.43 5.00 -21.02
CA LYS A 13 11.56 4.18 -21.46
C LYS A 13 12.88 4.62 -20.82
N LEU A 14 13.13 5.91 -20.78
CA LEU A 14 14.34 6.47 -20.17
C LEU A 14 14.32 6.27 -18.66
N ARG A 15 13.16 6.42 -18.02
CA ARG A 15 13.00 6.17 -16.59
C ARG A 15 13.36 4.73 -16.22
N GLU A 16 12.82 3.75 -16.93
CA GLU A 16 13.13 2.33 -16.68
C GLU A 16 14.61 2.03 -16.92
N GLN A 17 15.19 2.55 -17.99
CA GLN A 17 16.61 2.36 -18.27
C GLN A 17 17.50 2.92 -17.14
N LEU A 18 17.25 4.15 -16.71
CA LEU A 18 18.02 4.78 -15.63
C LEU A 18 17.79 4.09 -14.29
N ARG A 19 16.59 3.60 -14.02
CA ARG A 19 16.29 2.82 -12.82
C ARG A 19 17.16 1.57 -12.73
N GLU A 20 17.26 0.80 -13.82
CA GLU A 20 18.12 -0.38 -13.89
C GLU A 20 19.61 -0.01 -13.77
N GLU A 21 20.05 1.09 -14.36
CA GLU A 21 21.42 1.59 -14.22
C GLU A 21 21.72 1.96 -12.75
N PHE A 22 20.85 2.71 -12.09
CA PHE A 22 21.00 3.04 -10.67
C PHE A 22 21.04 1.80 -9.79
N LYS A 23 20.12 0.86 -9.99
CA LYS A 23 20.12 -0.43 -9.27
C LYS A 23 21.44 -1.18 -9.45
N SER A 24 21.97 -1.24 -10.67
CA SER A 24 23.27 -1.84 -10.96
C SER A 24 24.44 -1.10 -10.31
N LEU A 25 24.44 0.22 -10.33
CA LEU A 25 25.48 1.04 -9.70
C LEU A 25 25.48 0.87 -8.18
N PHE A 26 24.30 0.89 -7.56
CA PHE A 26 24.18 0.81 -6.10
C PHE A 26 24.44 -0.62 -5.59
N SER A 27 24.03 -1.66 -6.33
CA SER A 27 24.31 -3.03 -5.96
C SER A 27 25.79 -3.44 -6.06
N LYS A 28 26.55 -2.79 -6.95
CA LYS A 28 28.00 -3.02 -7.11
C LYS A 28 28.86 -2.27 -6.10
N GLY A 29 28.22 -1.46 -5.22
CA GLY A 29 28.92 -0.56 -4.31
C GLY A 29 29.59 0.57 -5.10
N LEU A 30 28.95 1.75 -5.14
CA LEU A 30 29.73 2.97 -5.34
C LEU A 30 30.77 2.96 -4.25
N ALA A 31 32.05 2.92 -4.61
CA ALA A 31 33.20 2.77 -3.73
C ALA A 31 32.87 2.91 -2.23
N ASP A 32 33.32 2.00 -1.38
CA ASP A 32 32.99 1.87 0.05
C ASP A 32 32.97 3.17 0.90
N GLU A 33 33.32 4.28 0.29
CA GLU A 33 33.45 5.61 0.90
C GLU A 33 32.37 6.61 0.45
N THR A 34 31.39 6.22 -0.41
CA THR A 34 30.40 7.18 -0.93
C THR A 34 29.08 7.05 -0.21
N ILE A 35 28.64 8.14 0.43
CA ILE A 35 27.26 8.28 0.93
C ILE A 35 26.39 8.80 -0.22
N LEU A 36 25.31 8.06 -0.52
CA LEU A 36 24.26 8.48 -1.44
C LEU A 36 23.02 8.89 -0.67
N ILE A 37 22.49 10.08 -0.99
CA ILE A 37 21.18 10.52 -0.55
C ILE A 37 20.32 10.71 -1.81
N TYR A 38 19.21 9.98 -1.86
CA TYR A 38 18.30 9.93 -3.00
C TYR A 38 16.89 10.30 -2.53
N SER A 39 16.30 11.37 -3.07
CA SER A 39 14.90 11.70 -2.79
C SER A 39 14.01 11.20 -3.92
N THR A 40 12.84 10.70 -3.57
CA THR A 40 11.81 10.26 -4.52
C THR A 40 10.42 10.35 -3.92
N THR A 41 9.41 10.53 -4.76
CA THR A 41 8.00 10.38 -4.44
C THR A 41 7.43 9.03 -4.90
N ASP A 42 8.23 8.19 -5.60
CA ASP A 42 7.82 6.84 -6.03
C ASP A 42 8.26 5.79 -4.99
N PRO A 43 7.32 5.17 -4.24
CA PRO A 43 7.68 4.16 -3.24
C PRO A 43 8.33 2.90 -3.84
N ARG A 44 8.12 2.61 -5.13
CA ARG A 44 8.75 1.48 -5.81
C ARG A 44 10.26 1.66 -5.90
N GLU A 45 10.73 2.89 -6.14
CA GLU A 45 12.16 3.20 -6.18
C GLU A 45 12.83 2.90 -4.84
N THR A 46 12.17 3.19 -3.72
CA THR A 46 12.73 2.90 -2.39
C THR A 46 12.91 1.41 -2.15
N MET A 47 11.96 0.58 -2.60
CA MET A 47 12.03 -0.88 -2.49
C MET A 47 13.13 -1.47 -3.39
N GLU A 48 13.29 -0.94 -4.59
CA GLU A 48 14.28 -1.42 -5.56
C GLU A 48 15.71 -1.07 -5.15
N LEU A 49 15.93 0.14 -4.61
CA LEU A 49 17.24 0.61 -4.13
C LEU A 49 17.64 -0.07 -2.82
N ASN A 50 16.69 -0.58 -2.06
CA ASN A 50 16.87 -1.37 -0.83
C ASN A 50 17.83 -0.74 0.19
N GLY A 51 17.75 0.58 0.36
CA GLY A 51 18.53 1.35 1.31
C GLY A 51 17.82 1.57 2.65
N GLU A 52 18.42 2.43 3.48
CA GLU A 52 17.75 3.03 4.63
C GLU A 52 16.82 4.15 4.13
N VAL A 53 15.56 4.10 4.51
CA VAL A 53 14.52 5.03 4.08
C VAL A 53 14.16 5.98 5.20
N ILE A 54 14.06 7.25 4.88
CA ILE A 54 13.54 8.30 5.76
C ILE A 54 12.23 8.79 5.14
N VAL A 55 11.10 8.46 5.74
CA VAL A 55 9.78 8.94 5.29
C VAL A 55 9.54 10.33 5.85
N LEU A 56 9.27 11.27 4.93
CA LEU A 56 9.03 12.68 5.25
C LEU A 56 7.61 13.10 4.87
N ASP A 57 6.97 13.89 5.71
CA ASP A 57 5.73 14.58 5.41
C ASP A 57 5.70 15.94 6.10
N GLU A 58 5.31 16.99 5.38
CA GLU A 58 5.27 18.37 5.87
C GLU A 58 6.54 18.82 6.62
N GLY A 59 7.71 18.40 6.13
CA GLY A 59 9.02 18.73 6.72
C GLY A 59 9.35 17.97 8.01
N LYS A 60 8.58 16.95 8.39
CA LYS A 60 8.81 16.12 9.57
C LYS A 60 9.20 14.70 9.16
N VAL A 61 10.10 14.10 9.94
CA VAL A 61 10.42 12.68 9.82
C VAL A 61 9.30 11.87 10.48
N LEU A 62 8.64 10.99 9.71
CA LEU A 62 7.58 10.11 10.21
C LEU A 62 8.12 8.75 10.64
N GLN A 63 9.02 8.17 9.84
CA GLN A 63 9.63 6.87 10.12
C GLN A 63 10.99 6.79 9.46
N VAL A 64 11.92 6.05 10.08
CA VAL A 64 13.25 5.73 9.54
C VAL A 64 13.46 4.22 9.70
N GLY A 65 13.99 3.59 8.68
CA GLY A 65 14.33 2.17 8.72
C GLY A 65 14.60 1.59 7.33
N PRO A 66 14.94 0.30 7.25
CA PRO A 66 15.08 -0.39 5.99
C PRO A 66 13.80 -0.33 5.15
N ALA A 67 13.93 -0.21 3.83
CA ALA A 67 12.78 -0.10 2.91
C ALA A 67 11.72 -1.19 3.17
N LYS A 68 12.17 -2.43 3.38
CA LYS A 68 11.29 -3.57 3.69
C LYS A 68 10.49 -3.35 4.98
N GLU A 69 11.11 -2.84 6.04
CA GLU A 69 10.45 -2.59 7.32
C GLU A 69 9.42 -1.48 7.20
N ILE A 70 9.76 -0.39 6.51
CA ILE A 70 8.81 0.71 6.24
C ILE A 70 7.57 0.19 5.51
N PHE A 71 7.78 -0.67 4.51
CA PHE A 71 6.69 -1.27 3.74
C PHE A 71 5.87 -2.25 4.57
N GLU A 72 6.51 -3.19 5.29
CA GLU A 72 5.81 -4.25 6.04
C GLU A 72 5.18 -3.74 7.34
N ASN A 73 5.80 -2.77 8.01
CA ASN A 73 5.39 -2.26 9.32
C ASN A 73 5.37 -0.72 9.35
N PRO A 74 4.53 -0.06 8.53
CA PRO A 74 4.38 1.38 8.59
C PRO A 74 3.82 1.78 9.96
N ASN A 75 4.51 2.66 10.68
CA ASN A 75 4.13 3.05 12.05
C ASN A 75 2.81 3.83 12.12
N SER A 76 2.30 4.31 10.99
CA SER A 76 1.09 5.11 10.91
C SER A 76 0.39 4.99 9.55
N LEU A 77 -0.88 5.39 9.50
CA LEU A 77 -1.65 5.53 8.26
C LEU A 77 -0.91 6.38 7.22
N LYS A 78 -0.32 7.49 7.65
CA LYS A 78 0.37 8.39 6.72
C LYS A 78 1.59 7.72 6.08
N VAL A 79 2.36 6.96 6.84
CA VAL A 79 3.46 6.18 6.28
C VAL A 79 2.95 5.08 5.36
N ALA A 80 1.86 4.40 5.72
CA ALA A 80 1.24 3.39 4.87
C ALA A 80 0.73 3.97 3.54
N GLU A 81 0.19 5.19 3.56
CA GLU A 81 -0.22 5.89 2.33
C GLU A 81 0.98 6.24 1.45
N ILE A 82 2.03 6.82 2.02
CA ILE A 82 3.22 7.27 1.29
C ILE A 82 4.02 6.09 0.72
N SER A 83 4.09 4.97 1.44
CA SER A 83 4.91 3.80 1.08
C SER A 83 4.23 2.82 0.11
N ASN A 84 3.06 3.13 -0.41
CA ASN A 84 2.33 2.28 -1.35
C ASN A 84 1.87 3.06 -2.59
N ASP A 85 1.95 2.42 -3.76
CA ASP A 85 1.41 2.92 -5.03
C ASP A 85 0.71 1.77 -5.78
N PRO A 86 -0.62 1.80 -5.92
CA PRO A 86 -1.56 2.80 -5.35
C PRO A 86 -1.53 2.87 -3.82
N PRO A 87 -1.97 3.99 -3.21
CA PRO A 87 -2.05 4.11 -1.76
C PRO A 87 -2.85 2.99 -1.11
N MET A 88 -2.51 2.63 0.12
CA MET A 88 -3.24 1.62 0.87
C MET A 88 -4.72 1.99 1.02
N ASN A 89 -5.60 1.04 0.76
CA ASN A 89 -7.04 1.19 1.01
C ASN A 89 -7.30 1.23 2.50
N ILE A 90 -7.96 2.28 2.97
CA ILE A 90 -8.28 2.46 4.39
C ILE A 90 -9.81 2.39 4.56
N ILE A 91 -10.26 1.46 5.38
CA ILE A 91 -11.68 1.18 5.63
C ILE A 91 -11.96 1.32 7.12
N GLU A 92 -12.88 2.20 7.49
CA GLU A 92 -13.40 2.26 8.86
C GLU A 92 -14.19 0.99 9.15
N ALA A 93 -13.83 0.28 10.22
CA ALA A 93 -14.43 -1.00 10.56
C ALA A 93 -14.54 -1.19 12.08
N ASP A 94 -15.54 -1.97 12.46
CA ASP A 94 -15.68 -2.46 13.83
C ASP A 94 -15.16 -3.90 13.92
N ILE A 95 -14.35 -4.18 14.95
CA ILE A 95 -13.89 -5.53 15.26
C ILE A 95 -14.53 -5.96 16.57
N SER A 96 -15.38 -6.99 16.51
CA SER A 96 -16.00 -7.58 17.68
C SER A 96 -16.35 -9.04 17.43
N ASN A 97 -16.27 -9.87 18.47
CA ASN A 97 -16.58 -11.30 18.38
C ASN A 97 -15.84 -12.01 17.24
N GLU A 98 -14.56 -11.73 17.06
CA GLU A 98 -13.73 -12.26 15.97
C GLU A 98 -14.27 -11.96 14.57
N GLN A 99 -15.04 -10.88 14.41
CA GLN A 99 -15.58 -10.44 13.13
C GLN A 99 -15.18 -8.99 12.87
N ILE A 100 -14.82 -8.70 11.63
CA ILE A 100 -14.61 -7.35 11.08
C ILE A 100 -15.87 -6.97 10.34
N ARG A 101 -16.47 -5.82 10.66
CA ARG A 101 -17.71 -5.32 10.06
C ARG A 101 -17.55 -3.95 9.47
N PHE A 102 -17.97 -3.79 8.23
CA PHE A 102 -18.02 -2.52 7.52
C PHE A 102 -19.03 -2.56 6.37
N GLU A 103 -19.82 -1.50 6.19
CA GLU A 103 -20.83 -1.33 5.10
C GLU A 103 -21.64 -2.60 4.77
N GLY A 104 -22.10 -3.32 5.81
CA GLY A 104 -22.89 -4.54 5.66
C GLY A 104 -22.08 -5.78 5.23
N ILE A 105 -20.78 -5.69 5.21
CA ILE A 105 -19.86 -6.81 5.03
C ILE A 105 -19.44 -7.30 6.42
N GLU A 106 -19.42 -8.61 6.60
CA GLU A 106 -18.94 -9.28 7.80
C GLU A 106 -17.93 -10.36 7.42
N ILE A 107 -16.70 -10.25 7.93
CA ILE A 107 -15.59 -11.14 7.60
C ILE A 107 -14.96 -11.62 8.91
N LYS A 108 -14.60 -12.90 9.00
CA LYS A 108 -13.89 -13.43 10.16
C LYS A 108 -12.53 -12.77 10.30
N ALA A 109 -12.26 -12.22 11.48
CA ALA A 109 -10.98 -11.57 11.77
C ALA A 109 -9.84 -12.60 11.84
N PRO A 110 -8.71 -12.35 11.18
CA PRO A 110 -7.52 -13.19 11.30
C PRO A 110 -6.95 -13.08 12.72
N SER A 111 -6.09 -14.02 13.09
CA SER A 111 -5.55 -14.17 14.45
C SER A 111 -4.88 -12.88 15.00
N HIS A 112 -4.18 -12.15 14.15
CA HIS A 112 -3.48 -10.92 14.53
C HIS A 112 -4.43 -9.73 14.76
N LEU A 113 -5.66 -9.77 14.20
CA LEU A 113 -6.69 -8.74 14.39
C LEU A 113 -7.78 -9.14 15.40
N SER A 114 -7.99 -10.45 15.60
CA SER A 114 -9.13 -10.96 16.38
C SER A 114 -9.15 -10.52 17.85
N LYS A 115 -8.00 -10.14 18.39
CA LYS A 115 -7.84 -9.68 19.78
C LYS A 115 -8.01 -8.16 19.95
N LEU A 116 -8.11 -7.41 18.85
CA LEU A 116 -8.31 -5.97 18.89
C LEU A 116 -9.77 -5.69 19.27
N THR A 117 -9.97 -4.99 20.39
CA THR A 117 -11.32 -4.66 20.91
C THR A 117 -11.55 -3.14 20.99
N LYS A 118 -10.64 -2.35 20.40
CA LYS A 118 -10.74 -0.90 20.38
C LYS A 118 -11.80 -0.45 19.35
N GLY A 119 -12.62 0.52 19.71
CA GLY A 119 -13.51 1.19 18.76
C GLY A 119 -12.77 2.15 17.83
N GLY A 120 -13.34 2.40 16.64
CA GLY A 120 -12.79 3.36 15.68
C GLY A 120 -11.52 2.87 14.97
N LEU A 121 -11.38 1.56 14.80
CA LEU A 121 -10.27 0.99 14.05
C LEU A 121 -10.42 1.26 12.56
N LYS A 122 -9.29 1.42 11.90
CA LYS A 122 -9.18 1.51 10.45
C LYS A 122 -8.42 0.30 9.94
N ILE A 123 -9.03 -0.42 9.02
CA ILE A 123 -8.43 -1.58 8.36
C ILE A 123 -7.73 -1.10 7.10
N GLY A 124 -6.45 -1.45 6.97
CA GLY A 124 -5.64 -1.17 5.79
C GLY A 124 -5.45 -2.41 4.94
N LEU A 125 -5.67 -2.30 3.63
CA LEU A 125 -5.41 -3.34 2.64
C LEU A 125 -4.73 -2.74 1.41
N ARG A 126 -3.69 -3.39 0.92
CA ARG A 126 -3.08 -2.98 -0.35
C ARG A 126 -4.01 -3.28 -1.51
N SER A 127 -3.84 -2.57 -2.61
CA SER A 127 -4.61 -2.80 -3.84
C SER A 127 -4.47 -4.25 -4.36
N SER A 128 -3.31 -4.88 -4.18
CA SER A 128 -2.99 -6.27 -4.55
C SER A 128 -3.54 -7.32 -3.58
N ASP A 129 -4.01 -6.90 -2.41
CA ASP A 129 -4.61 -7.80 -1.40
C ASP A 129 -6.14 -7.88 -1.52
N ILE A 130 -6.68 -7.36 -2.62
CA ILE A 130 -8.10 -7.41 -2.96
C ILE A 130 -8.21 -7.97 -4.37
N GLU A 131 -9.04 -8.99 -4.58
CA GLU A 131 -9.13 -9.72 -5.85
C GLU A 131 -10.56 -9.86 -6.36
N LEU A 132 -10.71 -10.06 -7.66
CA LEU A 132 -12.00 -10.43 -8.25
C LEU A 132 -12.43 -11.80 -7.75
N SER A 133 -13.70 -11.96 -7.42
CA SER A 133 -14.23 -13.22 -6.88
C SER A 133 -15.71 -13.39 -7.24
N GLU A 134 -16.10 -14.57 -7.72
CA GLU A 134 -17.50 -14.87 -8.03
C GLU A 134 -18.39 -14.93 -6.77
N ASN A 135 -17.79 -15.28 -5.63
CA ASN A 135 -18.48 -15.44 -4.35
C ASN A 135 -18.25 -14.25 -3.40
N GLY A 136 -17.55 -13.21 -3.85
CA GLY A 136 -17.20 -12.05 -3.06
C GLY A 136 -18.35 -11.06 -2.87
N HIS A 137 -17.98 -9.88 -2.39
CA HIS A 137 -18.87 -8.77 -2.11
C HIS A 137 -19.02 -7.86 -3.32
N GLU A 138 -20.26 -7.43 -3.62
CA GLU A 138 -20.54 -6.56 -4.77
C GLU A 138 -20.06 -5.14 -4.53
N PHE A 139 -19.36 -4.59 -5.51
CA PHE A 139 -18.93 -3.21 -5.62
C PHE A 139 -19.27 -2.65 -7.01
N GLU A 140 -19.39 -1.34 -7.09
CA GLU A 140 -19.62 -0.61 -8.34
C GLU A 140 -18.30 -0.02 -8.84
N VAL A 141 -18.03 -0.15 -10.14
CA VAL A 141 -16.87 0.46 -10.80
C VAL A 141 -17.13 1.96 -10.99
N GLU A 142 -16.32 2.80 -10.34
CA GLU A 142 -16.31 4.27 -10.54
C GLU A 142 -15.36 4.67 -11.68
N LEU A 143 -14.21 3.97 -11.80
CA LEU A 143 -13.19 4.23 -12.83
C LEU A 143 -12.39 2.95 -13.08
N ALA A 144 -11.98 2.73 -14.33
CA ALA A 144 -11.03 1.71 -14.71
C ALA A 144 -9.88 2.38 -15.49
N GLU A 145 -8.66 2.20 -15.02
CA GLU A 145 -7.46 2.72 -15.65
C GLU A 145 -6.56 1.55 -16.08
N ILE A 146 -6.06 1.60 -17.32
CA ILE A 146 -5.09 0.62 -17.80
C ILE A 146 -3.71 1.27 -17.76
N SER A 147 -2.81 0.70 -16.97
CA SER A 147 -1.43 1.16 -16.83
C SER A 147 -0.47 0.03 -17.21
N GLY A 148 0.04 0.09 -18.43
CA GLY A 148 0.92 -0.97 -18.95
C GLY A 148 0.20 -2.31 -19.06
N SER A 149 0.57 -3.30 -18.25
CA SER A 149 -0.01 -4.63 -18.18
C SER A 149 -1.05 -4.81 -17.07
N GLU A 150 -1.35 -3.75 -16.32
CA GLU A 150 -2.24 -3.78 -15.17
C GLU A 150 -3.52 -3.02 -15.42
N THR A 151 -4.58 -3.40 -14.70
CA THR A 151 -5.83 -2.65 -14.61
C THR A 151 -6.03 -2.20 -13.17
N LEU A 152 -6.13 -0.89 -12.95
CA LEU A 152 -6.51 -0.30 -11.67
C LEU A 152 -8.01 -0.01 -11.68
N LEU A 153 -8.75 -0.58 -10.73
CA LEU A 153 -10.18 -0.33 -10.58
C LEU A 153 -10.45 0.47 -9.32
N HIS A 154 -11.10 1.60 -9.52
CA HIS A 154 -11.68 2.39 -8.44
C HIS A 154 -13.11 1.91 -8.21
N LEU A 155 -13.35 1.38 -7.04
CA LEU A 155 -14.59 0.70 -6.68
C LEU A 155 -15.28 1.41 -5.53
N LYS A 156 -16.61 1.37 -5.52
CA LYS A 156 -17.44 1.96 -4.47
C LYS A 156 -18.50 1.00 -3.95
N ARG A 157 -18.71 1.03 -2.64
CA ARG A 157 -19.85 0.41 -1.95
C ARG A 157 -20.25 1.30 -0.78
N GLY A 158 -21.45 1.89 -0.82
CA GLY A 158 -21.88 2.83 0.19
C GLY A 158 -20.92 4.02 0.31
N LYS A 159 -20.28 4.17 1.45
CA LYS A 159 -19.27 5.21 1.71
C LYS A 159 -17.85 4.75 1.42
N ILE A 160 -17.63 3.45 1.24
CA ILE A 160 -16.30 2.90 1.01
C ILE A 160 -15.91 3.13 -0.45
N LYS A 161 -14.68 3.61 -0.63
CA LYS A 161 -13.98 3.68 -1.90
C LYS A 161 -12.67 2.94 -1.76
N ILE A 162 -12.37 2.07 -2.70
CA ILE A 162 -11.16 1.27 -2.73
C ILE A 162 -10.57 1.23 -4.12
N ILE A 163 -9.27 0.98 -4.19
CA ILE A 163 -8.53 0.76 -5.43
C ILE A 163 -8.01 -0.67 -5.40
N ILE A 164 -8.26 -1.43 -6.45
CA ILE A 164 -7.67 -2.75 -6.64
C ILE A 164 -6.75 -2.74 -7.86
N SER A 165 -5.66 -3.49 -7.79
CA SER A 165 -4.72 -3.71 -8.89
C SER A 165 -4.86 -5.15 -9.39
N ILE A 166 -5.07 -5.30 -10.70
CA ILE A 166 -5.21 -6.59 -11.36
C ILE A 166 -4.09 -6.68 -12.39
N GLU A 167 -3.23 -7.69 -12.29
CA GLU A 167 -2.06 -7.93 -13.16
C GLU A 167 -2.45 -8.43 -14.58
N GLU A 168 -3.60 -7.96 -15.08
CA GLU A 168 -4.13 -8.28 -16.40
C GLU A 168 -4.81 -7.04 -16.98
N VAL A 169 -4.83 -6.94 -18.30
CA VAL A 169 -5.58 -5.90 -19.02
C VAL A 169 -7.02 -6.33 -19.17
N LEU A 170 -7.89 -5.80 -18.34
CA LEU A 170 -9.32 -6.07 -18.35
C LEU A 170 -10.12 -4.80 -18.67
N ASN A 171 -11.22 -4.95 -19.38
CA ASN A 171 -12.10 -3.84 -19.73
C ASN A 171 -13.35 -3.86 -18.87
N PHE A 172 -13.54 -2.80 -18.09
CA PHE A 172 -14.74 -2.57 -17.30
C PHE A 172 -15.39 -1.25 -17.71
N LYS A 173 -16.69 -1.19 -17.58
CA LYS A 173 -17.46 0.04 -17.78
C LYS A 173 -17.78 0.68 -16.44
N ILE A 174 -17.86 2.01 -16.44
CA ILE A 174 -18.36 2.74 -15.27
C ILE A 174 -19.77 2.24 -14.95
N HIS A 175 -20.05 2.04 -13.66
CA HIS A 175 -21.25 1.44 -13.08
C HIS A 175 -21.41 -0.09 -13.24
N ASP A 176 -20.43 -0.79 -13.82
CA ASP A 176 -20.43 -2.24 -13.76
C ASP A 176 -20.45 -2.70 -12.29
N LYS A 177 -21.21 -3.76 -12.03
CA LYS A 177 -21.23 -4.42 -10.73
C LYS A 177 -20.30 -5.62 -10.77
N ILE A 178 -19.29 -5.60 -9.94
CA ILE A 178 -18.31 -6.66 -9.84
C ILE A 178 -18.25 -7.17 -8.41
N LYS A 179 -17.82 -8.39 -8.24
CA LYS A 179 -17.63 -8.98 -6.92
C LYS A 179 -16.15 -9.12 -6.64
N ILE A 180 -15.76 -8.75 -5.42
CA ILE A 180 -14.39 -8.81 -4.94
C ILE A 180 -14.33 -9.52 -3.60
N ASP A 181 -13.17 -10.08 -3.30
CA ASP A 181 -12.86 -10.64 -1.99
C ASP A 181 -11.60 -10.00 -1.42
N PHE A 182 -11.48 -10.03 -0.10
CA PHE A 182 -10.39 -9.40 0.65
C PHE A 182 -9.48 -10.48 1.20
N LYS A 183 -8.18 -10.43 0.89
CA LYS A 183 -7.15 -11.24 1.55
C LYS A 183 -6.95 -10.73 2.98
N ILE A 184 -7.94 -10.95 3.82
CA ILE A 184 -8.04 -10.32 5.14
C ILE A 184 -6.87 -10.72 6.08
N ASP A 185 -6.22 -11.84 5.83
CA ASP A 185 -5.00 -12.25 6.52
C ASP A 185 -3.82 -11.30 6.26
N ARG A 186 -3.91 -10.49 5.21
CA ARG A 186 -2.94 -9.44 4.85
C ARG A 186 -3.32 -8.05 5.37
N ALA A 187 -4.42 -7.94 6.08
CA ALA A 187 -4.92 -6.65 6.55
C ALA A 187 -4.10 -6.09 7.71
N TYR A 188 -3.97 -4.78 7.71
CA TYR A 188 -3.43 -3.99 8.81
C TYR A 188 -4.56 -3.43 9.67
N ALA A 189 -4.28 -3.15 10.92
CA ALA A 189 -5.17 -2.35 11.75
C ALA A 189 -4.45 -1.12 12.28
N PHE A 190 -5.11 0.02 12.16
CA PHE A 190 -4.66 1.29 12.72
C PHE A 190 -5.69 1.80 13.72
N GLY A 191 -5.20 2.42 14.79
CA GLY A 191 -6.04 3.06 15.79
C GLY A 191 -6.73 4.33 15.29
N ALA A 192 -7.63 4.88 16.09
CA ALA A 192 -8.29 6.15 15.80
C ALA A 192 -7.28 7.32 15.65
N ASP A 193 -6.14 7.25 16.31
CA ASP A 193 -5.03 8.19 16.22
C ASP A 193 -4.14 7.99 14.97
N GLY A 194 -4.46 6.98 14.14
CA GLY A 194 -3.74 6.63 12.93
C GLY A 194 -2.46 5.83 13.14
N LYS A 195 -2.15 5.39 14.36
CA LYS A 195 -0.99 4.55 14.63
C LYS A 195 -1.26 3.09 14.29
N LEU A 196 -0.21 2.37 13.89
CA LEU A 196 -0.29 0.93 13.67
C LEU A 196 -0.59 0.21 14.99
N GLU A 197 -1.64 -0.60 15.00
CA GLU A 197 -2.02 -1.47 16.11
C GLU A 197 -1.64 -2.93 15.82
N SER A 198 -1.72 -3.33 14.55
CA SER A 198 -1.36 -4.69 14.12
C SER A 198 -0.99 -4.73 12.65
N SER A 199 0.02 -5.54 12.34
CA SER A 199 0.52 -5.84 11.00
C SER A 199 0.44 -7.34 10.72
N PRO A 200 0.17 -7.77 9.47
CA PRO A 200 0.21 -9.18 9.07
C PRO A 200 1.64 -9.77 9.11
N PHE A 201 2.65 -8.92 9.23
CA PHE A 201 4.07 -9.32 9.27
C PHE A 201 4.63 -9.45 10.68
N GLY A 202 3.80 -9.31 11.71
CA GLY A 202 4.18 -9.55 13.10
C GLY A 202 4.92 -8.40 13.80
N GLY A 203 4.89 -7.21 13.24
CA GLY A 203 5.33 -6.00 13.92
C GLY A 203 4.27 -5.55 14.92
N ILE A 204 4.39 -5.94 16.17
CA ILE A 204 3.63 -5.33 17.25
C ILE A 204 4.60 -4.52 18.06
N ASN A 205 4.35 -3.25 18.16
CA ASN A 205 4.94 -2.43 19.19
C ASN A 205 4.33 -2.87 20.52
N GLY A 206 5.09 -3.66 21.30
CA GLY A 206 4.85 -3.93 22.68
C GLY A 206 5.15 -2.71 23.53
#